data_7159150fc0069c41e1f70ee27bd9d19c
#
_entry.id   7159150fc0069c41e1f70ee27bd9d19c
#
_cell.length_a   1.000
_cell.length_b   1.000
_cell.length_c   1.000
_cell.angle_alpha   90.00
_cell.angle_beta   90.00
_cell.angle_gamma   90.00
#
_symmetry.space_group_name_H-M   'P 1'
#
loop_
_entity.id
_entity.type
_entity.pdbx_description
1 polymer ?
#
loop_
_entity_poly.entity_id
_entity_poly.type
_entity_poly.pdbx_seq_one_letter_code
_entity_poly.pdbx_strand_id
1 'polypeptide(L)'
;MKFTQIPTNTFKELQLNAGILTSNFTPATGTVESNNILGATSGGINFTATPSYTDLGDDIDNCPKNMMELKKLDSWEAKISGTFLTVNTAQAKSLLAAADVGGSDTTKVTPRNDVAPTDFDDIWWIGDYSDKNGATNGGYIAIHMMNALSTGGFQIQSGDKAKGQFAFEYTAHYSMDAADTVPFEIYIKAGTEEA
;
A
#
# COMPACT_ATOMS: atom_id res chain seq x y z
N MET A 1 38.53 -0.15 -18.18
CA MET A 1 37.29 -0.85 -17.72
C MET A 1 36.25 0.21 -17.50
N LYS A 2 35.08 0.09 -18.12
CA LYS A 2 33.97 1.01 -17.85
C LYS A 2 33.18 0.43 -16.69
N PHE A 3 33.07 1.18 -15.60
CA PHE A 3 32.26 0.79 -14.42
C PHE A 3 30.78 1.18 -14.55
N THR A 4 30.39 1.84 -15.66
CA THR A 4 29.03 2.21 -15.98
C THR A 4 28.45 1.20 -16.98
N GLN A 5 27.93 0.09 -16.47
CA GLN A 5 27.18 -0.89 -17.28
C GLN A 5 25.72 -0.88 -16.83
N ILE A 6 24.83 -0.83 -17.80
CA ILE A 6 23.39 -1.01 -17.56
C ILE A 6 23.11 -2.52 -17.66
N PRO A 7 22.47 -3.14 -16.65
CA PRO A 7 22.05 -4.53 -16.73
C PRO A 7 21.19 -4.79 -17.97
N THR A 8 21.33 -5.94 -18.59
CA THR A 8 20.63 -6.29 -19.85
C THR A 8 19.11 -6.29 -19.69
N ASN A 9 18.61 -6.56 -18.50
CA ASN A 9 17.17 -6.62 -18.20
C ASN A 9 16.58 -5.32 -17.67
N THR A 10 17.35 -4.23 -17.60
CA THR A 10 16.91 -2.96 -16.97
C THR A 10 15.54 -2.51 -17.45
N PHE A 11 15.30 -2.51 -18.76
CA PHE A 11 14.03 -2.04 -19.33
C PHE A 11 12.87 -3.03 -19.12
N LYS A 12 13.17 -4.29 -18.84
CA LYS A 12 12.17 -5.32 -18.55
C LYS A 12 11.77 -5.35 -17.07
N GLU A 13 12.53 -4.66 -16.22
CA GLU A 13 12.39 -4.67 -14.76
C GLU A 13 12.11 -3.28 -14.16
N LEU A 14 11.76 -2.30 -15.01
CA LEU A 14 11.39 -0.96 -14.55
C LEU A 14 9.94 -0.91 -14.08
N GLN A 15 9.72 -0.31 -12.92
CA GLN A 15 8.41 0.15 -12.50
C GLN A 15 8.16 1.53 -13.13
N LEU A 16 7.02 1.69 -13.79
CA LEU A 16 6.64 2.89 -14.52
C LEU A 16 5.34 3.46 -13.96
N ASN A 17 5.16 4.76 -14.11
CA ASN A 17 3.97 5.50 -13.71
C ASN A 17 3.69 5.51 -12.19
N ALA A 18 2.70 6.28 -11.78
CA ALA A 18 2.30 6.42 -10.38
C ALA A 18 1.48 5.22 -9.86
N GLY A 19 0.95 4.41 -10.78
CA GLY A 19 0.04 3.33 -10.42
C GLY A 19 -1.33 3.81 -9.97
N ILE A 20 -2.14 2.87 -9.52
CA ILE A 20 -3.49 3.09 -9.00
C ILE A 20 -3.66 2.43 -7.63
N LEU A 21 -4.56 2.99 -6.82
CA LEU A 21 -5.03 2.38 -5.57
C LEU A 21 -6.43 1.80 -5.79
N THR A 22 -6.63 0.56 -5.38
CA THR A 22 -7.91 -0.14 -5.52
C THR A 22 -8.20 -0.99 -4.27
N SER A 23 -9.47 -1.23 -4.01
CA SER A 23 -9.91 -2.13 -2.94
C SER A 23 -9.88 -3.61 -3.34
N ASN A 24 -9.77 -3.93 -4.62
CA ASN A 24 -9.75 -5.31 -5.10
C ASN A 24 -8.87 -5.44 -6.35
N PHE A 25 -8.07 -6.52 -6.36
CA PHE A 25 -7.25 -6.92 -7.50
C PHE A 25 -7.06 -8.42 -7.51
N THR A 26 -7.09 -9.02 -8.70
CA THR A 26 -6.84 -10.45 -8.86
C THR A 26 -5.52 -10.66 -9.62
N PRO A 27 -4.43 -11.01 -8.94
CA PRO A 27 -3.11 -11.19 -9.56
C PRO A 27 -3.10 -12.21 -10.70
N ALA A 28 -3.93 -13.26 -10.62
CA ALA A 28 -3.98 -14.31 -11.65
C ALA A 28 -4.42 -13.78 -13.03
N THR A 29 -5.37 -12.86 -13.05
CA THR A 29 -5.93 -12.27 -14.28
C THR A 29 -5.33 -10.92 -14.62
N GLY A 30 -4.75 -10.22 -13.65
CA GLY A 30 -4.28 -8.84 -13.80
C GLY A 30 -5.41 -7.82 -14.01
N THR A 31 -6.63 -8.13 -13.56
CA THR A 31 -7.82 -7.33 -13.84
C THR A 31 -8.12 -6.38 -12.68
N VAL A 32 -8.39 -5.12 -13.01
CA VAL A 32 -8.89 -4.10 -12.10
C VAL A 32 -10.24 -3.61 -12.60
N GLU A 33 -11.22 -3.57 -11.73
CA GLU A 33 -12.52 -2.97 -12.01
C GLU A 33 -12.51 -1.48 -11.64
N SER A 34 -12.98 -0.62 -12.53
CA SER A 34 -12.96 0.83 -12.33
C SER A 34 -13.73 1.29 -11.09
N ASN A 35 -14.75 0.55 -10.67
CA ASN A 35 -15.55 0.86 -9.49
C ASN A 35 -14.79 0.63 -8.16
N ASN A 36 -13.70 -0.14 -8.21
CA ASN A 36 -12.88 -0.47 -7.05
C ASN A 36 -11.71 0.50 -6.86
N ILE A 37 -11.47 1.40 -7.81
CA ILE A 37 -10.42 2.41 -7.70
C ILE A 37 -10.78 3.42 -6.60
N LEU A 38 -9.90 3.59 -5.61
CA LEU A 38 -10.16 4.42 -4.44
C LEU A 38 -10.22 5.91 -4.78
N GLY A 39 -9.45 6.38 -5.76
CA GLY A 39 -9.49 7.77 -6.18
C GLY A 39 -8.31 8.18 -7.05
N ALA A 40 -8.38 9.39 -7.60
CA ALA A 40 -7.29 9.98 -8.34
C ALA A 40 -6.21 10.49 -7.39
N THR A 41 -4.96 10.13 -7.66
CA THR A 41 -3.79 10.51 -6.85
C THR A 41 -2.92 11.55 -7.53
N SER A 42 -2.06 12.21 -6.78
CA SER A 42 -1.07 13.17 -7.27
C SER A 42 0.25 13.01 -6.52
N GLY A 43 1.35 13.19 -7.24
CA GLY A 43 2.70 13.12 -6.67
C GLY A 43 3.25 11.71 -6.48
N GLY A 44 2.51 10.70 -6.94
CA GLY A 44 2.90 9.30 -6.78
C GLY A 44 2.47 8.73 -5.41
N ILE A 45 2.84 7.48 -5.19
CA ILE A 45 2.53 6.70 -3.98
C ILE A 45 3.84 6.24 -3.36
N ASN A 46 3.92 6.30 -2.05
CA ASN A 46 5.04 5.77 -1.29
C ASN A 46 4.59 4.55 -0.48
N PHE A 47 5.30 3.44 -0.65
CA PHE A 47 5.12 2.23 0.16
C PHE A 47 6.39 1.95 0.95
N THR A 48 6.24 1.62 2.22
CA THR A 48 7.33 1.20 3.09
C THR A 48 6.94 -0.06 3.84
N ALA A 49 7.87 -1.02 3.94
CA ALA A 49 7.72 -2.19 4.78
C ALA A 49 8.98 -2.32 5.64
N THR A 50 8.85 -2.10 6.92
CA THR A 50 9.97 -2.03 7.87
C THR A 50 9.92 -3.21 8.84
N PRO A 51 10.94 -4.09 8.85
CA PRO A 51 11.04 -5.17 9.83
C PRO A 51 11.50 -4.63 11.20
N SER A 52 10.96 -5.20 12.26
CA SER A 52 11.44 -5.04 13.65
C SER A 52 12.15 -6.30 14.09
N TYR A 53 13.30 -6.14 14.73
CA TYR A 53 14.13 -7.25 15.18
C TYR A 53 14.47 -7.12 16.66
N THR A 54 14.51 -8.27 17.36
CA THR A 54 15.12 -8.42 18.67
C THR A 54 16.47 -9.12 18.52
N ASP A 55 17.49 -8.60 19.22
CA ASP A 55 18.79 -9.25 19.37
C ASP A 55 18.81 -10.04 20.68
N LEU A 56 18.76 -11.36 20.58
CA LEU A 56 18.74 -12.26 21.73
C LEU A 56 20.07 -12.31 22.49
N GLY A 57 21.13 -11.71 21.96
CA GLY A 57 22.44 -11.64 22.57
C GLY A 57 22.69 -10.39 23.43
N ASP A 58 21.74 -9.44 23.46
CA ASP A 58 21.96 -8.13 24.11
C ASP A 58 22.24 -8.24 25.64
N ASP A 59 21.67 -9.24 26.30
CA ASP A 59 21.80 -9.46 27.75
C ASP A 59 22.78 -10.60 28.12
N ILE A 60 23.57 -11.10 27.16
CA ILE A 60 24.52 -12.19 27.37
C ILE A 60 25.93 -11.62 27.53
N ASP A 61 26.59 -11.91 28.66
CA ASP A 61 27.97 -11.51 28.92
C ASP A 61 28.93 -12.07 27.86
N ASN A 62 29.83 -11.23 27.36
CA ASN A 62 30.81 -11.54 26.31
C ASN A 62 30.21 -11.94 24.94
N CYS A 63 28.91 -11.75 24.72
CA CYS A 63 28.28 -11.97 23.44
C CYS A 63 28.46 -10.73 22.57
N PRO A 64 29.07 -10.84 21.38
CA PRO A 64 29.10 -9.73 20.43
C PRO A 64 27.70 -9.37 19.95
N LYS A 65 27.41 -8.07 19.79
CA LYS A 65 26.13 -7.59 19.26
C LYS A 65 25.98 -7.93 17.78
N ASN A 66 24.72 -8.03 17.35
CA ASN A 66 24.36 -8.30 15.94
C ASN A 66 24.88 -9.64 15.38
N MET A 67 24.95 -10.67 16.21
CA MET A 67 25.21 -12.03 15.72
C MET A 67 24.02 -12.52 14.89
N MET A 68 24.32 -13.10 13.74
CA MET A 68 23.31 -13.57 12.77
C MET A 68 22.33 -14.58 13.38
N GLU A 69 22.87 -15.52 14.18
CA GLU A 69 22.13 -16.62 14.79
C GLU A 69 21.20 -16.17 15.94
N LEU A 70 21.44 -14.99 16.50
CA LEU A 70 20.69 -14.42 17.61
C LEU A 70 19.69 -13.34 17.18
N LYS A 71 19.59 -13.06 15.88
CA LYS A 71 18.65 -12.07 15.34
C LYS A 71 17.28 -12.72 15.12
N LYS A 72 16.29 -12.24 15.86
CA LYS A 72 14.89 -12.66 15.72
C LYS A 72 14.08 -11.57 15.06
N LEU A 73 13.31 -11.91 14.04
CA LEU A 73 12.31 -11.02 13.47
C LEU A 73 11.04 -11.05 14.32
N ASP A 74 10.58 -9.90 14.80
CA ASP A 74 9.40 -9.79 15.66
C ASP A 74 8.15 -9.45 14.88
N SER A 75 8.23 -8.45 13.99
CA SER A 75 7.07 -7.96 13.24
C SER A 75 7.48 -7.17 12.00
N TRP A 76 6.51 -6.89 11.15
CA TRP A 76 6.61 -5.96 10.04
C TRP A 76 5.63 -4.80 10.23
N GLU A 77 6.07 -3.59 9.94
CA GLU A 77 5.23 -2.42 9.78
C GLU A 77 5.18 -2.06 8.29
N ALA A 78 4.01 -2.22 7.68
CA ALA A 78 3.78 -1.86 6.27
C ALA A 78 2.86 -0.66 6.18
N LYS A 79 3.29 0.36 5.43
CA LYS A 79 2.56 1.63 5.24
C LYS A 79 2.50 2.02 3.77
N ILE A 80 1.38 2.58 3.37
CA ILE A 80 1.21 3.23 2.08
C ILE A 80 0.70 4.65 2.27
N SER A 81 1.32 5.61 1.60
CA SER A 81 0.99 7.02 1.74
C SER A 81 1.02 7.75 0.40
N GLY A 82 0.30 8.85 0.33
CA GLY A 82 0.21 9.69 -0.85
C GLY A 82 -0.83 10.79 -0.71
N THR A 83 -1.30 11.29 -1.84
CA THR A 83 -2.28 12.38 -1.89
C THR A 83 -3.39 12.06 -2.88
N PHE A 84 -4.64 12.07 -2.44
CA PHE A 84 -5.81 12.06 -3.31
C PHE A 84 -6.16 13.48 -3.78
N LEU A 85 -6.65 13.57 -5.02
CA LEU A 85 -7.24 14.80 -5.59
C LEU A 85 -8.77 14.76 -5.58
N THR A 86 -9.34 13.59 -5.33
CA THR A 86 -10.79 13.36 -5.25
C THR A 86 -11.14 12.85 -3.87
N VAL A 87 -12.34 13.16 -3.41
CA VAL A 87 -12.91 12.61 -2.18
C VAL A 87 -14.40 12.40 -2.35
N ASN A 88 -14.89 11.29 -1.86
CA ASN A 88 -16.30 10.98 -1.69
C ASN A 88 -16.57 10.54 -0.24
N THR A 89 -17.83 10.26 0.11
CA THR A 89 -18.18 9.87 1.47
C THR A 89 -17.55 8.55 1.92
N ALA A 90 -17.37 7.59 1.01
CA ALA A 90 -16.68 6.32 1.30
C ALA A 90 -15.19 6.56 1.58
N GLN A 91 -14.52 7.37 0.76
CA GLN A 91 -13.14 7.76 1.01
C GLN A 91 -12.98 8.57 2.30
N ALA A 92 -13.89 9.52 2.56
CA ALA A 92 -13.87 10.29 3.80
C ALA A 92 -14.03 9.38 5.03
N LYS A 93 -14.92 8.38 4.96
CA LYS A 93 -15.06 7.35 6.00
C LYS A 93 -13.76 6.57 6.18
N SER A 94 -13.17 6.07 5.11
CA SER A 94 -11.92 5.30 5.14
C SER A 94 -10.76 6.12 5.71
N LEU A 95 -10.63 7.39 5.33
CA LEU A 95 -9.59 8.29 5.85
C LEU A 95 -9.76 8.64 7.34
N LEU A 96 -10.99 8.67 7.83
CA LEU A 96 -11.30 8.87 9.27
C LEU A 96 -11.07 7.59 10.09
N ALA A 97 -10.88 6.46 9.45
CA ALA A 97 -10.80 5.13 10.06
C ALA A 97 -12.11 4.76 10.79
N ALA A 98 -12.29 5.18 12.04
CA ALA A 98 -13.47 4.92 12.84
C ALA A 98 -14.59 5.94 12.55
N ALA A 99 -15.40 5.69 11.53
CA ALA A 99 -16.48 6.60 11.13
C ALA A 99 -17.65 5.85 10.46
N ASP A 100 -18.84 6.45 10.53
CA ASP A 100 -20.04 5.95 9.87
C ASP A 100 -20.60 6.97 8.87
N VAL A 101 -21.14 6.46 7.77
CA VAL A 101 -21.95 7.26 6.85
C VAL A 101 -23.38 7.28 7.37
N GLY A 102 -24.00 8.45 7.43
CA GLY A 102 -25.34 8.61 7.98
C GLY A 102 -26.38 7.79 7.23
N GLY A 103 -27.25 7.06 7.96
CA GLY A 103 -28.24 6.17 7.37
C GLY A 103 -29.34 6.90 6.57
N SER A 104 -29.81 8.05 7.05
CA SER A 104 -30.80 8.90 6.36
C SER A 104 -30.19 10.02 5.53
N ASP A 105 -28.98 10.43 5.87
CA ASP A 105 -28.19 11.44 5.15
C ASP A 105 -26.85 10.85 4.74
N THR A 106 -26.80 10.32 3.55
CA THR A 106 -25.60 9.68 2.96
C THR A 106 -24.47 10.66 2.63
N THR A 107 -24.70 11.95 2.82
CA THR A 107 -23.67 13.00 2.64
C THR A 107 -22.88 13.26 3.92
N LYS A 108 -23.38 12.78 5.05
CA LYS A 108 -22.77 12.99 6.37
C LYS A 108 -21.90 11.81 6.78
N VAL A 109 -20.66 12.10 7.15
CA VAL A 109 -19.75 11.14 7.79
C VAL A 109 -19.52 11.57 9.24
N THR A 110 -19.73 10.66 10.17
CA THR A 110 -19.65 10.94 11.62
C THR A 110 -18.57 10.06 12.24
N PRO A 111 -17.50 10.64 12.81
CA PRO A 111 -16.47 9.86 13.51
C PRO A 111 -17.05 9.17 14.76
N ARG A 112 -16.49 8.01 15.09
CA ARG A 112 -16.73 7.24 16.32
C ARG A 112 -15.51 7.29 17.24
N ASN A 113 -15.67 6.92 18.50
CA ASN A 113 -14.57 6.82 19.48
C ASN A 113 -14.00 5.40 19.59
N ASP A 114 -14.51 4.47 18.83
CA ASP A 114 -14.10 3.07 18.80
C ASP A 114 -13.84 2.60 17.36
N VAL A 115 -12.92 1.67 17.21
CA VAL A 115 -12.59 1.04 15.93
C VAL A 115 -13.28 -0.33 15.86
N ALA A 116 -14.03 -0.56 14.80
CA ALA A 116 -14.65 -1.84 14.52
C ALA A 116 -13.80 -2.67 13.53
N PRO A 117 -13.92 -4.02 13.55
CA PRO A 117 -13.26 -4.86 12.54
C PRO A 117 -13.64 -4.52 11.09
N THR A 118 -14.82 -3.94 10.88
CA THR A 118 -15.31 -3.49 9.57
C THR A 118 -14.71 -2.16 9.10
N ASP A 119 -13.84 -1.54 9.88
CA ASP A 119 -13.13 -0.32 9.48
C ASP A 119 -11.78 -0.64 8.82
N PHE A 120 -11.35 -1.91 8.89
CA PHE A 120 -10.16 -2.41 8.23
C PHE A 120 -10.53 -2.92 6.84
N ASP A 121 -9.86 -2.40 5.83
CA ASP A 121 -10.07 -2.76 4.43
C ASP A 121 -8.76 -3.30 3.81
N ASP A 122 -8.89 -4.16 2.80
CA ASP A 122 -7.76 -4.52 1.98
C ASP A 122 -7.49 -3.43 0.95
N ILE A 123 -6.23 -3.04 0.80
CA ILE A 123 -5.79 -2.02 -0.16
C ILE A 123 -4.74 -2.62 -1.08
N TRP A 124 -4.93 -2.41 -2.37
CA TRP A 124 -3.98 -2.76 -3.41
C TRP A 124 -3.43 -1.52 -4.07
N TRP A 125 -2.13 -1.47 -4.22
CA TRP A 125 -1.47 -0.58 -5.16
C TRP A 125 -0.97 -1.38 -6.35
N ILE A 126 -1.19 -0.88 -7.58
CA ILE A 126 -0.79 -1.55 -8.80
C ILE A 126 -0.12 -0.53 -9.71
N GLY A 127 1.09 -0.84 -10.14
CA GLY A 127 1.86 -0.03 -11.09
C GLY A 127 2.26 -0.83 -12.32
N ASP A 128 2.48 -0.12 -13.41
CA ASP A 128 3.01 -0.71 -14.64
C ASP A 128 4.45 -1.17 -14.41
N TYR A 129 4.77 -2.35 -14.90
CA TYR A 129 6.09 -2.96 -14.76
C TYR A 129 6.55 -3.51 -16.10
N SER A 130 7.84 -3.35 -16.42
CA SER A 130 8.42 -3.78 -17.68
C SER A 130 8.16 -2.80 -18.85
N ASP A 131 8.81 -3.05 -19.95
CA ASP A 131 8.69 -2.32 -21.24
C ASP A 131 7.47 -2.72 -22.05
N LYS A 132 6.66 -3.67 -21.56
CA LYS A 132 5.47 -4.18 -22.24
C LYS A 132 4.20 -3.60 -21.64
N ASN A 133 3.35 -3.02 -22.47
CA ASN A 133 2.09 -2.41 -22.09
C ASN A 133 0.90 -3.22 -22.59
N GLY A 134 -0.25 -2.99 -21.96
CA GLY A 134 -1.53 -3.52 -22.37
C GLY A 134 -2.04 -4.68 -21.54
N ALA A 135 -3.35 -4.91 -21.66
CA ALA A 135 -4.08 -5.88 -20.84
C ALA A 135 -3.63 -7.34 -21.02
N THR A 136 -3.07 -7.67 -22.21
CA THR A 136 -2.66 -9.03 -22.54
C THR A 136 -1.18 -9.28 -22.23
N ASN A 137 -0.30 -8.34 -22.59
CA ASN A 137 1.15 -8.52 -22.58
C ASN A 137 1.86 -7.66 -21.53
N GLY A 138 1.14 -6.72 -20.89
CA GLY A 138 1.71 -5.84 -19.88
C GLY A 138 2.15 -6.57 -18.61
N GLY A 139 3.26 -6.12 -18.04
CA GLY A 139 3.68 -6.50 -16.71
C GLY A 139 3.08 -5.58 -15.65
N TYR A 140 3.03 -6.05 -14.43
CA TYR A 140 2.62 -5.24 -13.28
C TYR A 140 3.46 -5.56 -12.05
N ILE A 141 3.55 -4.57 -11.17
CA ILE A 141 3.89 -4.76 -9.77
C ILE A 141 2.65 -4.41 -8.95
N ALA A 142 2.26 -5.30 -8.05
CA ALA A 142 1.14 -5.04 -7.16
C ALA A 142 1.54 -5.28 -5.70
N ILE A 143 1.07 -4.42 -4.82
CA ILE A 143 1.27 -4.51 -3.38
C ILE A 143 -0.11 -4.68 -2.76
N HIS A 144 -0.30 -5.77 -2.04
CA HIS A 144 -1.49 -6.06 -1.25
C HIS A 144 -1.23 -5.71 0.21
N MET A 145 -2.00 -4.83 0.77
CA MET A 145 -2.02 -4.53 2.20
C MET A 145 -3.30 -5.08 2.81
N MET A 146 -3.14 -6.02 3.74
CA MET A 146 -4.26 -6.67 4.42
C MET A 146 -4.62 -5.90 5.69
N ASN A 147 -5.92 -5.85 5.99
CA ASN A 147 -6.43 -5.16 7.18
C ASN A 147 -5.85 -3.74 7.32
N ALA A 148 -5.83 -2.98 6.24
CA ALA A 148 -5.30 -1.63 6.24
C ALA A 148 -6.28 -0.67 6.94
N LEU A 149 -5.74 0.15 7.84
CA LEU A 149 -6.47 1.20 8.53
C LEU A 149 -5.77 2.54 8.31
N SER A 150 -6.55 3.61 8.13
CA SER A 150 -5.97 4.95 8.02
C SER A 150 -5.34 5.38 9.34
N THR A 151 -4.05 5.69 9.29
CA THR A 151 -3.27 6.23 10.42
C THR A 151 -2.95 7.71 10.25
N GLY A 152 -3.10 8.24 9.03
CA GLY A 152 -2.92 9.67 8.73
C GLY A 152 -4.11 10.54 9.07
N GLY A 153 -5.31 9.95 9.20
CA GLY A 153 -6.56 10.66 9.40
C GLY A 153 -7.01 11.46 8.17
N PHE A 154 -8.15 12.15 8.30
CA PHE A 154 -8.67 13.00 7.23
C PHE A 154 -8.00 14.36 7.24
N GLN A 155 -7.27 14.67 6.17
CA GLN A 155 -6.56 15.94 6.00
C GLN A 155 -6.96 16.56 4.66
N ILE A 156 -7.26 17.85 4.66
CA ILE A 156 -7.54 18.61 3.46
C ILE A 156 -6.62 19.83 3.39
N GLN A 157 -5.98 20.02 2.24
CA GLN A 157 -5.28 21.24 1.90
C GLN A 157 -5.93 21.86 0.67
N SER A 158 -6.43 23.08 0.79
CA SER A 158 -7.03 23.84 -0.29
C SER A 158 -6.28 25.15 -0.53
N GLY A 159 -6.29 25.63 -1.76
CA GLY A 159 -5.67 26.90 -2.14
C GLY A 159 -6.52 27.62 -3.18
N ASP A 160 -6.32 28.96 -3.31
CA ASP A 160 -7.02 29.74 -4.34
C ASP A 160 -6.65 29.22 -5.74
N LYS A 161 -7.67 28.96 -6.57
CA LYS A 161 -7.54 28.43 -7.93
C LYS A 161 -6.74 27.12 -8.05
N ALA A 162 -6.58 26.38 -6.94
CA ALA A 162 -5.89 25.09 -6.88
C ALA A 162 -6.87 23.96 -6.60
N LYS A 163 -6.48 22.73 -6.99
CA LYS A 163 -7.21 21.52 -6.61
C LYS A 163 -7.00 21.24 -5.14
N GLY A 164 -8.06 20.82 -4.42
CA GLY A 164 -7.94 20.29 -3.07
C GLY A 164 -7.06 19.04 -3.06
N GLN A 165 -6.27 18.89 -2.02
CA GLN A 165 -5.40 17.76 -1.78
C GLN A 165 -5.79 17.09 -0.46
N PHE A 166 -5.90 15.76 -0.48
CA PHE A 166 -6.26 14.94 0.67
C PHE A 166 -5.12 13.98 0.93
N ALA A 167 -4.28 14.29 1.90
CA ALA A 167 -3.20 13.41 2.29
C ALA A 167 -3.77 12.14 2.94
N PHE A 168 -3.17 11.00 2.66
CA PHE A 168 -3.52 9.73 3.28
C PHE A 168 -2.28 8.95 3.70
N GLU A 169 -2.44 8.18 4.75
CA GLU A 169 -1.52 7.14 5.18
C GLU A 169 -2.35 5.99 5.72
N TYR A 170 -2.12 4.79 5.18
CA TYR A 170 -2.71 3.54 5.66
C TYR A 170 -1.60 2.65 6.18
N THR A 171 -1.88 1.98 7.29
CA THR A 171 -1.01 0.97 7.89
C THR A 171 -1.71 -0.38 7.86
N ALA A 172 -1.01 -1.42 7.42
CA ALA A 172 -1.49 -2.79 7.45
C ALA A 172 -1.38 -3.39 8.85
N HIS A 173 -2.32 -4.24 9.23
CA HIS A 173 -2.39 -4.81 10.58
C HIS A 173 -2.48 -6.33 10.56
N TYR A 174 -1.83 -6.95 11.55
CA TYR A 174 -1.99 -8.38 11.80
C TYR A 174 -3.39 -8.69 12.32
N SER A 175 -3.88 -9.89 12.03
CA SER A 175 -5.13 -10.41 12.59
C SER A 175 -4.85 -11.41 13.71
N MET A 176 -5.63 -11.41 14.78
CA MET A 176 -5.56 -12.43 15.83
C MET A 176 -5.89 -13.82 15.29
N ASP A 177 -6.75 -13.90 14.26
CA ASP A 177 -7.11 -15.17 13.62
C ASP A 177 -6.00 -15.74 12.73
N ALA A 178 -5.00 -14.90 12.38
CA ALA A 178 -3.86 -15.25 11.53
C ALA A 178 -2.60 -14.49 11.98
N ALA A 179 -2.23 -14.64 13.25
CA ALA A 179 -1.16 -13.86 13.89
C ALA A 179 0.23 -14.06 13.25
N ASP A 180 0.47 -15.20 12.61
CA ASP A 180 1.72 -15.52 11.92
C ASP A 180 1.75 -15.05 10.45
N THR A 181 0.64 -14.51 9.94
CA THR A 181 0.55 -14.02 8.57
C THR A 181 0.99 -12.56 8.50
N VAL A 182 2.04 -12.31 7.74
CA VAL A 182 2.52 -10.93 7.49
C VAL A 182 1.44 -10.17 6.71
N PRO A 183 1.05 -8.95 7.13
CA PRO A 183 -0.14 -8.28 6.61
C PRO A 183 0.10 -7.56 5.27
N PHE A 184 1.08 -7.98 4.48
CA PHE A 184 1.27 -7.48 3.12
C PHE A 184 1.92 -8.54 2.23
N GLU A 185 1.67 -8.40 0.93
CA GLU A 185 2.26 -9.22 -0.13
C GLU A 185 2.69 -8.35 -1.30
N ILE A 186 3.72 -8.77 -2.01
CA ILE A 186 4.21 -8.09 -3.21
C ILE A 186 4.17 -9.07 -4.38
N TYR A 187 3.50 -8.69 -5.45
CA TYR A 187 3.40 -9.45 -6.69
C TYR A 187 4.16 -8.72 -7.80
N ILE A 188 5.02 -9.43 -8.51
CA ILE A 188 5.76 -8.89 -9.64
C ILE A 188 5.58 -9.85 -10.82
N LYS A 189 4.95 -9.35 -11.88
CA LYS A 189 4.74 -10.08 -13.12
C LYS A 189 5.37 -9.31 -14.27
N ALA A 190 6.38 -9.89 -14.90
CA ALA A 190 6.98 -9.30 -16.10
C ALA A 190 5.99 -9.37 -17.29
N GLY A 191 6.10 -8.40 -18.18
CA GLY A 191 5.38 -8.44 -19.45
C GLY A 191 5.87 -9.58 -20.34
N THR A 192 4.98 -10.08 -21.19
CA THR A 192 5.26 -11.15 -22.16
C THR A 192 5.43 -10.57 -23.56
N GLU A 193 6.31 -11.15 -24.37
CA GLU A 193 6.41 -10.79 -25.79
C GLU A 193 5.19 -11.34 -26.55
N GLU A 194 4.71 -10.58 -27.53
CA GLU A 194 3.74 -11.13 -28.48
C GLU A 194 4.38 -12.26 -29.26
N ALA A 195 3.65 -13.37 -29.39
CA ALA A 195 4.10 -14.52 -30.16
C ALA A 195 4.01 -14.25 -31.68
#